data_d9cba4a90da83606156e885c8ce55616
#
_entry.id   d9cba4a90da83606156e885c8ce55616
#
_cell.length_a   1.000
_cell.length_b   1.000
_cell.length_c   1.000
_cell.angle_alpha   90.00
_cell.angle_beta   90.00
_cell.angle_gamma   90.00
#
_symmetry.space_group_name_H-M   'P 1'
#
loop_
_entity.id
_entity.type
_entity.pdbx_description
1 polymer ?
#
loop_
_entity_poly.entity_id
_entity_poly.type
_entity_poly.pdbx_seq_one_letter_code
_entity_poly.pdbx_strand_id
1 'polypeptide(L)'
;MNITPILTQLRAQCPSLANHISTGLDLDLLQSNTTLQTPAAFVTLMTDLANKDTSQNVARQTLTDRLELTLVLDASNGAQAFDQLHGLRAELWRALVGFKPDTYYNPIEYDGGGLISINATRLLYSLHFFAEFQLGRNRSTDPAETWHERELDGLPSFTGVTVKVDAIDPADPNLHRPGPDGRLELTFSGDVTQ
;
A
#
# COMPACT_ATOMS: atom_id res chain seq x y z
N MET A 1 3.03 -5.47 2.16
CA MET A 1 4.36 -5.12 1.58
C MET A 1 5.25 -6.36 1.51
N ASN A 2 5.95 -6.59 0.39
CA ASN A 2 6.92 -7.68 0.28
C ASN A 2 8.22 -7.32 1.01
N ILE A 3 8.69 -8.19 1.90
CA ILE A 3 9.89 -7.94 2.72
C ILE A 3 11.20 -8.20 1.96
N THR A 4 11.19 -9.11 0.98
CA THR A 4 12.40 -9.51 0.24
C THR A 4 13.11 -8.34 -0.48
N PRO A 5 12.41 -7.45 -1.21
CA PRO A 5 13.04 -6.28 -1.83
C PRO A 5 13.70 -5.35 -0.80
N ILE A 6 13.06 -5.20 0.37
CA ILE A 6 13.58 -4.36 1.47
C ILE A 6 14.87 -4.94 2.03
N LEU A 7 14.91 -6.25 2.29
CA LEU A 7 16.14 -6.93 2.76
C LEU A 7 17.27 -6.84 1.75
N THR A 8 16.94 -6.99 0.46
CA THR A 8 17.94 -6.88 -0.61
C THR A 8 18.51 -5.47 -0.67
N GLN A 9 17.64 -4.46 -0.59
CA GLN A 9 18.04 -3.05 -0.57
C GLN A 9 18.94 -2.73 0.64
N LEU A 10 18.54 -3.16 1.83
CA LEU A 10 19.30 -2.96 3.06
C LEU A 10 20.70 -3.61 2.98
N ARG A 11 20.77 -4.86 2.53
CA ARG A 11 22.06 -5.57 2.38
C ARG A 11 22.99 -4.89 1.38
N ALA A 12 22.42 -4.30 0.32
CA ALA A 12 23.21 -3.59 -0.70
C ALA A 12 23.71 -2.22 -0.23
N GLN A 13 22.92 -1.52 0.62
CA GLN A 13 23.15 -0.11 0.94
C GLN A 13 23.65 0.14 2.37
N CYS A 14 23.66 -0.88 3.25
CA CYS A 14 24.10 -0.75 4.64
C CYS A 14 25.31 -1.64 4.94
N PRO A 15 26.51 -1.28 4.47
CA PRO A 15 27.72 -2.08 4.66
C PRO A 15 28.12 -2.23 6.14
N SER A 16 27.80 -1.25 6.98
CA SER A 16 28.10 -1.28 8.43
C SER A 16 27.36 -2.40 9.19
N LEU A 17 26.28 -2.95 8.60
CA LEU A 17 25.56 -4.10 9.17
C LEU A 17 26.17 -5.45 8.77
N ALA A 18 27.21 -5.45 7.88
CA ALA A 18 27.96 -6.64 7.46
C ALA A 18 27.09 -7.86 7.10
N ASN A 19 25.93 -7.63 6.47
CA ASN A 19 24.92 -8.64 6.17
C ASN A 19 24.21 -9.28 7.38
N HIS A 20 24.39 -8.76 8.59
CA HIS A 20 23.62 -9.20 9.77
C HIS A 20 22.23 -8.60 9.76
N ILE A 21 21.51 -8.85 8.65
CA ILE A 21 20.15 -8.36 8.44
C ILE A 21 19.25 -9.57 8.21
N SER A 22 18.24 -9.73 9.08
CA SER A 22 17.29 -10.85 9.05
C SER A 22 15.86 -10.39 9.33
N THR A 23 14.94 -11.33 9.30
CA THR A 23 13.54 -11.14 9.67
C THR A 23 13.21 -11.90 10.94
N GLY A 24 12.12 -11.52 11.59
CA GLY A 24 11.67 -12.11 12.83
C GLY A 24 12.31 -11.43 14.03
N LEU A 25 11.54 -11.35 15.10
CA LEU A 25 11.96 -10.67 16.31
C LEU A 25 11.49 -11.48 17.52
N ASP A 26 12.47 -11.94 18.30
CA ASP A 26 12.25 -12.37 19.67
C ASP A 26 13.12 -11.47 20.55
N LEU A 27 12.48 -10.47 21.17
CA LEU A 27 13.17 -9.46 21.98
C LEU A 27 13.93 -10.07 23.14
N ASP A 28 13.39 -11.09 23.78
CA ASP A 28 14.02 -11.75 24.91
C ASP A 28 15.29 -12.50 24.48
N LEU A 29 15.23 -13.18 23.35
CA LEU A 29 16.41 -13.82 22.75
C LEU A 29 17.46 -12.79 22.31
N LEU A 30 17.06 -11.65 21.74
CA LEU A 30 17.99 -10.61 21.32
C LEU A 30 18.71 -9.95 22.50
N GLN A 31 18.03 -9.80 23.62
CA GLN A 31 18.62 -9.23 24.84
C GLN A 31 19.57 -10.20 25.55
N SER A 32 19.27 -11.50 25.53
CA SER A 32 20.00 -12.53 26.24
C SER A 32 21.03 -13.30 25.41
N ASN A 33 20.90 -13.27 24.07
CA ASN A 33 21.78 -14.03 23.17
C ASN A 33 23.16 -13.39 23.05
N THR A 34 24.13 -13.93 23.78
CA THR A 34 25.53 -13.48 23.73
C THR A 34 26.27 -13.86 22.46
N THR A 35 25.76 -14.78 21.63
CA THR A 35 26.39 -15.22 20.39
C THR A 35 25.98 -14.38 19.19
N LEU A 36 24.98 -13.50 19.32
CA LEU A 36 24.54 -12.62 18.27
C LEU A 36 25.65 -11.62 17.93
N GLN A 37 26.09 -11.65 16.68
CA GLN A 37 27.06 -10.67 16.17
C GLN A 37 26.40 -9.30 16.05
N THR A 38 27.09 -8.27 16.48
CA THR A 38 26.66 -6.88 16.44
C THR A 38 27.61 -6.02 15.60
N PRO A 39 27.12 -5.01 14.89
CA PRO A 39 25.71 -4.58 14.81
C PRO A 39 24.85 -5.56 14.01
N ALA A 40 23.59 -5.68 14.35
CA ALA A 40 22.60 -6.47 13.63
C ALA A 40 21.28 -5.69 13.47
N ALA A 41 20.53 -6.03 12.43
CA ALA A 41 19.23 -5.43 12.15
C ALA A 41 18.16 -6.52 11.90
N PHE A 42 16.99 -6.33 12.46
CA PHE A 42 15.84 -7.21 12.29
C PHE A 42 14.68 -6.42 11.70
N VAL A 43 14.15 -6.90 10.58
CA VAL A 43 13.02 -6.27 9.88
C VAL A 43 11.76 -7.06 10.17
N THR A 44 10.74 -6.37 10.68
CA THR A 44 9.44 -6.96 11.03
C THR A 44 8.33 -6.12 10.40
N LEU A 45 7.34 -6.78 9.81
CA LEU A 45 6.12 -6.10 9.38
C LEU A 45 5.25 -5.83 10.59
N MET A 46 4.71 -4.62 10.65
CA MET A 46 3.78 -4.19 11.68
C MET A 46 2.33 -4.27 11.17
N THR A 47 1.40 -3.87 12.03
CA THR A 47 -0.01 -3.71 11.67
C THR A 47 -0.14 -2.65 10.58
N ASP A 48 -0.86 -2.99 9.52
CA ASP A 48 -1.27 -2.06 8.46
C ASP A 48 -2.44 -1.18 8.92
N LEU A 49 -2.62 -0.06 8.24
CA LEU A 49 -3.73 0.85 8.44
C LEU A 49 -4.46 1.03 7.12
N ALA A 50 -5.80 1.04 7.16
CA ALA A 50 -6.64 1.30 6.01
C ALA A 50 -7.46 2.58 6.22
N ASN A 51 -7.41 3.49 5.26
CA ASN A 51 -8.31 4.64 5.23
C ASN A 51 -9.71 4.20 4.80
N LYS A 52 -10.73 4.99 5.16
CA LYS A 52 -12.09 4.73 4.68
C LYS A 52 -12.14 4.86 3.16
N ASP A 53 -12.92 3.98 2.53
CA ASP A 53 -13.28 4.16 1.13
C ASP A 53 -14.09 5.45 0.96
N THR A 54 -13.62 6.32 0.08
CA THR A 54 -14.28 7.59 -0.26
C THR A 54 -14.90 7.56 -1.65
N SER A 55 -14.75 6.47 -2.39
CA SER A 55 -15.30 6.31 -3.73
C SER A 55 -16.78 5.94 -3.67
N GLN A 56 -17.56 6.42 -4.65
CA GLN A 56 -18.98 6.08 -4.76
C GLN A 56 -19.27 4.86 -5.62
N ASN A 57 -18.42 4.57 -6.60
CA ASN A 57 -18.71 3.61 -7.65
C ASN A 57 -17.71 2.45 -7.74
N VAL A 58 -16.62 2.52 -6.99
CA VAL A 58 -15.57 1.49 -6.97
C VAL A 58 -15.01 1.38 -5.56
N ALA A 59 -14.61 0.18 -5.14
CA ALA A 59 -13.93 -0.01 -3.86
C ALA A 59 -12.46 0.42 -4.00
N ARG A 60 -12.11 1.57 -3.44
CA ARG A 60 -10.74 2.11 -3.40
C ARG A 60 -10.38 2.59 -2.01
N GLN A 61 -9.30 2.05 -1.48
CA GLN A 61 -8.79 2.44 -0.17
C GLN A 61 -7.28 2.67 -0.26
N THR A 62 -6.79 3.68 0.44
CA THR A 62 -5.36 3.80 0.69
C THR A 62 -5.01 2.95 1.89
N LEU A 63 -4.07 2.05 1.70
CA LEU A 63 -3.48 1.21 2.74
C LEU A 63 -2.09 1.73 3.05
N THR A 64 -1.76 1.76 4.34
CA THR A 64 -0.45 2.12 4.86
C THR A 64 0.17 0.89 5.49
N ASP A 65 1.11 0.26 4.79
CA ASP A 65 1.92 -0.82 5.33
C ASP A 65 3.07 -0.24 6.15
N ARG A 66 3.27 -0.78 7.35
CA ARG A 66 4.30 -0.35 8.28
C ARG A 66 5.34 -1.44 8.48
N LEU A 67 6.58 -1.03 8.62
CA LEU A 67 7.68 -1.91 9.00
C LEU A 67 8.45 -1.32 10.17
N GLU A 68 8.91 -2.19 11.04
CA GLU A 68 9.84 -1.88 12.11
C GLU A 68 11.20 -2.50 11.79
N LEU A 69 12.25 -1.71 12.02
CA LEU A 69 13.63 -2.16 11.95
C LEU A 69 14.25 -2.02 13.32
N THR A 70 14.53 -3.14 13.98
CA THR A 70 15.18 -3.17 15.28
C THR A 70 16.68 -3.34 15.11
N LEU A 71 17.45 -2.35 15.56
CA LEU A 71 18.91 -2.42 15.65
C LEU A 71 19.33 -3.02 16.99
N VAL A 72 20.31 -3.91 16.93
CA VAL A 72 20.98 -4.48 18.11
C VAL A 72 22.46 -4.13 18.05
N LEU A 73 22.92 -3.39 19.07
CA LEU A 73 24.30 -2.89 19.17
C LEU A 73 24.96 -3.42 20.44
N ASP A 74 26.28 -3.47 20.44
CA ASP A 74 27.06 -3.68 21.64
C ASP A 74 27.05 -2.41 22.50
N ALA A 75 26.64 -2.53 23.75
CA ALA A 75 26.54 -1.45 24.71
C ALA A 75 27.68 -1.44 25.77
N SER A 76 28.68 -2.30 25.65
CA SER A 76 29.81 -2.36 26.56
C SER A 76 30.56 -1.02 26.71
N ASN A 77 30.56 -0.21 25.66
CA ASN A 77 30.94 1.20 25.67
C ASN A 77 29.76 2.07 25.23
N GLY A 78 29.03 2.63 26.18
CA GLY A 78 27.79 3.36 25.92
C GLY A 78 27.95 4.55 24.96
N ALA A 79 29.01 5.36 25.09
CA ALA A 79 29.23 6.50 24.19
C ALA A 79 29.44 6.03 22.75
N GLN A 80 30.28 5.03 22.55
CA GLN A 80 30.55 4.46 21.23
C GLN A 80 29.28 3.81 20.62
N ALA A 81 28.44 3.18 21.44
CA ALA A 81 27.18 2.58 20.98
C ALA A 81 26.22 3.65 20.42
N PHE A 82 26.13 4.82 21.07
CA PHE A 82 25.31 5.93 20.58
C PHE A 82 25.88 6.58 19.31
N ASP A 83 27.20 6.71 19.20
CA ASP A 83 27.84 7.21 17.99
C ASP A 83 27.61 6.23 16.82
N GLN A 84 27.75 4.92 17.06
CA GLN A 84 27.46 3.89 16.08
C GLN A 84 25.97 3.90 15.68
N LEU A 85 25.05 4.04 16.65
CA LEU A 85 23.63 4.20 16.37
C LEU A 85 23.36 5.38 15.44
N HIS A 86 23.98 6.53 15.68
CA HIS A 86 23.82 7.71 14.82
C HIS A 86 24.26 7.43 13.38
N GLY A 87 25.42 6.79 13.20
CA GLY A 87 25.91 6.39 11.87
C GLY A 87 24.98 5.42 11.14
N LEU A 88 24.53 4.36 11.83
CA LEU A 88 23.60 3.37 11.28
C LEU A 88 22.24 3.95 10.91
N ARG A 89 21.70 4.86 11.73
CA ARG A 89 20.46 5.56 11.38
C ARG A 89 20.60 6.31 10.05
N ALA A 90 21.71 6.99 9.84
CA ALA A 90 21.97 7.71 8.60
C ALA A 90 22.10 6.78 7.38
N GLU A 91 22.72 5.59 7.54
CA GLU A 91 22.76 4.58 6.48
C GLU A 91 21.36 4.05 6.16
N LEU A 92 20.58 3.72 7.17
CA LEU A 92 19.22 3.19 7.00
C LEU A 92 18.27 4.19 6.34
N TRP A 93 18.36 5.48 6.70
CA TRP A 93 17.58 6.52 6.04
C TRP A 93 17.94 6.64 4.56
N ARG A 94 19.24 6.61 4.21
CA ARG A 94 19.68 6.63 2.81
C ARG A 94 19.27 5.38 2.04
N ALA A 95 19.17 4.25 2.71
CA ALA A 95 18.78 2.99 2.08
C ALA A 95 17.27 2.89 1.83
N LEU A 96 16.44 3.36 2.76
CA LEU A 96 15.00 3.10 2.76
C LEU A 96 14.16 4.31 2.37
N VAL A 97 14.48 5.53 2.84
CA VAL A 97 13.65 6.69 2.55
C VAL A 97 13.71 7.02 1.06
N GLY A 98 12.55 7.03 0.42
CA GLY A 98 12.44 7.22 -1.02
C GLY A 98 12.54 5.93 -1.86
N PHE A 99 12.91 4.79 -1.26
CA PHE A 99 12.89 3.50 -1.94
C PHE A 99 11.45 3.01 -2.14
N LYS A 100 11.14 2.44 -3.31
CA LYS A 100 9.84 1.81 -3.59
C LYS A 100 9.97 0.30 -3.48
N PRO A 101 9.26 -0.35 -2.55
CA PRO A 101 9.31 -1.80 -2.41
C PRO A 101 8.68 -2.54 -3.60
N ASP A 102 7.73 -1.88 -4.28
CA ASP A 102 7.06 -2.33 -5.50
C ASP A 102 6.59 -1.14 -6.32
N THR A 103 6.20 -1.37 -7.59
CA THR A 103 5.73 -0.33 -8.52
C THR A 103 4.47 0.37 -8.07
N TYR A 104 3.61 -0.30 -7.31
CA TYR A 104 2.33 0.22 -6.84
C TYR A 104 2.43 0.98 -5.52
N TYR A 105 3.56 0.87 -4.82
CA TYR A 105 3.78 1.60 -3.58
C TYR A 105 4.28 3.02 -3.80
N ASN A 106 3.86 3.92 -2.95
CA ASN A 106 4.55 5.17 -2.74
C ASN A 106 5.95 4.92 -2.16
N PRO A 107 6.88 5.86 -2.30
CA PRO A 107 8.19 5.74 -1.66
C PRO A 107 8.07 5.54 -0.16
N ILE A 108 8.96 4.72 0.42
CA ILE A 108 9.04 4.53 1.87
C ILE A 108 9.35 5.86 2.56
N GLU A 109 8.64 6.15 3.64
CA GLU A 109 8.84 7.29 4.52
C GLU A 109 9.24 6.83 5.93
N TYR A 110 9.95 7.72 6.64
CA TYR A 110 10.35 7.48 8.03
C TYR A 110 9.28 8.00 9.00
N ASP A 111 8.85 7.16 9.94
CA ASP A 111 7.78 7.45 10.91
C ASP A 111 8.29 7.63 12.34
N GLY A 112 9.61 7.64 12.54
CA GLY A 112 10.20 7.83 13.85
C GLY A 112 10.98 6.63 14.35
N GLY A 113 11.47 6.72 15.58
CA GLY A 113 12.20 5.64 16.23
C GLY A 113 12.45 5.94 17.69
N GLY A 114 12.80 4.91 18.44
CA GLY A 114 13.01 5.03 19.87
C GLY A 114 13.87 3.93 20.46
N LEU A 115 14.41 4.21 21.64
CA LEU A 115 15.15 3.23 22.42
C LEU A 115 14.14 2.19 23.00
N ILE A 116 14.34 0.93 22.66
CA ILE A 116 13.55 -0.18 23.22
C ILE A 116 14.11 -0.55 24.60
N SER A 117 15.42 -0.83 24.64
CA SER A 117 16.10 -1.18 25.89
C SER A 117 17.59 -0.94 25.78
N ILE A 118 18.22 -0.76 26.93
CA ILE A 118 19.69 -0.74 27.08
C ILE A 118 20.07 -1.48 28.34
N ASN A 119 21.06 -2.36 28.26
CA ASN A 119 21.67 -3.02 29.38
C ASN A 119 23.21 -2.94 29.29
N ALA A 120 23.94 -3.64 30.13
CA ALA A 120 25.41 -3.58 30.17
C ALA A 120 26.08 -4.09 28.88
N THR A 121 25.39 -4.90 28.07
CA THR A 121 25.97 -5.55 26.88
C THR A 121 25.26 -5.21 25.57
N ARG A 122 24.00 -4.79 25.64
CA ARG A 122 23.14 -4.59 24.46
C ARG A 122 22.38 -3.27 24.51
N LEU A 123 22.31 -2.61 23.35
CA LEU A 123 21.41 -1.51 23.07
C LEU A 123 20.48 -1.94 21.95
N LEU A 124 19.17 -1.87 22.17
CA LEU A 124 18.12 -2.15 21.20
C LEU A 124 17.40 -0.83 20.87
N TYR A 125 17.31 -0.53 19.57
CA TYR A 125 16.68 0.68 19.07
C TYR A 125 15.77 0.36 17.90
N SER A 126 14.51 0.83 17.93
CA SER A 126 13.57 0.67 16.82
C SER A 126 13.57 1.90 15.91
N LEU A 127 13.40 1.64 14.61
CA LEU A 127 13.08 2.63 13.60
C LEU A 127 11.83 2.18 12.88
N HIS A 128 10.88 3.08 12.71
CA HIS A 128 9.62 2.81 12.04
C HIS A 128 9.60 3.50 10.68
N PHE A 129 9.11 2.76 9.69
CA PHE A 129 8.93 3.25 8.34
C PHE A 129 7.55 2.81 7.84
N PHE A 130 7.05 3.50 6.83
CA PHE A 130 5.81 3.11 6.18
C PHE A 130 5.87 3.39 4.68
N ALA A 131 5.01 2.71 3.94
CA ALA A 131 4.71 3.04 2.55
C ALA A 131 3.23 2.83 2.28
N GLU A 132 2.67 3.71 1.47
CA GLU A 132 1.27 3.66 1.09
C GLU A 132 1.10 3.01 -0.27
N PHE A 133 -0.02 2.32 -0.46
CA PHE A 133 -0.48 1.86 -1.76
C PHE A 133 -2.01 1.94 -1.84
N GLN A 134 -2.54 1.91 -3.03
CA GLN A 134 -3.98 1.88 -3.24
C GLN A 134 -4.44 0.43 -3.40
N LEU A 135 -5.37 -0.01 -2.54
CA LEU A 135 -6.16 -1.21 -2.76
C LEU A 135 -7.26 -0.89 -3.78
N GLY A 136 -7.41 -1.75 -4.76
CA GLY A 136 -8.25 -1.54 -5.93
C GLY A 136 -7.41 -1.23 -7.18
N ARG A 137 -7.90 -1.69 -8.31
CA ARG A 137 -7.21 -1.65 -9.60
C ARG A 137 -6.71 -0.25 -9.96
N ASN A 138 -5.44 -0.14 -10.26
CA ASN A 138 -4.82 1.12 -10.67
C ASN A 138 -5.05 1.43 -12.15
N ARG A 139 -5.08 0.38 -13.00
CA ARG A 139 -5.33 0.48 -14.44
C ARG A 139 -6.45 -0.48 -14.83
N SER A 140 -7.22 -0.15 -15.83
CA SER A 140 -8.29 -1.02 -16.35
C SER A 140 -7.80 -2.39 -16.84
N THR A 141 -6.52 -2.49 -17.21
CA THR A 141 -5.88 -3.73 -17.67
C THR A 141 -5.30 -4.59 -16.54
N ASP A 142 -5.23 -4.06 -15.32
CA ASP A 142 -4.72 -4.80 -14.17
C ASP A 142 -5.78 -5.84 -13.73
N PRO A 143 -5.38 -6.95 -13.13
CA PRO A 143 -6.33 -7.93 -12.59
C PRO A 143 -7.17 -7.31 -11.48
N ALA A 144 -8.38 -7.84 -11.29
CA ALA A 144 -9.26 -7.41 -10.22
C ALA A 144 -8.66 -7.72 -8.84
N GLU A 145 -8.54 -6.71 -7.99
CA GLU A 145 -8.03 -6.82 -6.62
C GLU A 145 -9.17 -6.91 -5.60
N THR A 146 -10.36 -6.38 -5.95
CA THR A 146 -11.52 -6.36 -5.07
C THR A 146 -12.67 -7.21 -5.63
N TRP A 147 -13.60 -7.63 -4.76
CA TRP A 147 -14.80 -8.36 -5.19
C TRP A 147 -15.65 -7.54 -6.14
N HIS A 148 -15.79 -6.24 -5.87
CA HIS A 148 -16.57 -5.33 -6.71
C HIS A 148 -16.02 -5.25 -8.15
N GLU A 149 -14.70 -5.20 -8.30
CA GLU A 149 -14.06 -5.22 -9.63
C GLU A 149 -14.30 -6.53 -10.38
N ARG A 150 -14.30 -7.66 -9.67
CA ARG A 150 -14.65 -8.96 -10.26
C ARG A 150 -16.09 -9.00 -10.74
N GLU A 151 -17.02 -8.40 -10.00
CA GLU A 151 -18.40 -8.27 -10.45
C GLU A 151 -18.51 -7.40 -11.69
N LEU A 152 -17.82 -6.25 -11.72
CA LEU A 152 -17.81 -5.35 -12.89
C LEU A 152 -17.21 -6.03 -14.13
N ASP A 153 -16.14 -6.79 -13.99
CA ASP A 153 -15.52 -7.55 -15.08
C ASP A 153 -16.45 -8.64 -15.65
N GLY A 154 -17.37 -9.14 -14.85
CA GLY A 154 -18.38 -10.11 -15.24
C GLY A 154 -19.61 -9.52 -15.93
N LEU A 155 -19.77 -8.19 -15.94
CA LEU A 155 -20.90 -7.54 -16.57
C LEU A 155 -20.71 -7.52 -18.11
N PRO A 156 -21.80 -7.65 -18.88
CA PRO A 156 -21.74 -7.47 -20.31
C PRO A 156 -21.37 -6.03 -20.67
N SER A 157 -20.52 -5.85 -21.66
CA SER A 157 -20.15 -4.54 -22.15
C SER A 157 -21.38 -3.80 -22.67
N PHE A 158 -21.48 -2.50 -22.34
CA PHE A 158 -22.49 -1.64 -22.93
C PHE A 158 -22.18 -1.44 -24.43
N THR A 159 -23.03 -1.99 -25.30
CA THR A 159 -22.81 -1.99 -26.74
C THR A 159 -23.59 -0.89 -27.47
N GLY A 160 -24.62 -0.36 -26.83
CA GLY A 160 -25.40 0.70 -27.46
C GLY A 160 -26.70 0.99 -26.70
N VAL A 161 -27.37 2.02 -27.13
CA VAL A 161 -28.69 2.43 -26.63
C VAL A 161 -29.65 2.66 -27.78
N THR A 162 -30.88 2.20 -27.60
CA THR A 162 -31.98 2.56 -28.48
C THR A 162 -33.01 3.33 -27.69
N VAL A 163 -33.24 4.57 -28.03
CA VAL A 163 -34.26 5.41 -27.41
C VAL A 163 -35.46 5.46 -28.35
N LYS A 164 -36.60 5.03 -27.83
CA LYS A 164 -37.88 5.11 -28.54
C LYS A 164 -38.69 6.21 -27.88
N VAL A 165 -39.13 7.17 -28.68
CA VAL A 165 -39.89 8.33 -28.21
C VAL A 165 -41.33 8.20 -28.69
N ASP A 166 -42.25 8.18 -27.72
CA ASP A 166 -43.68 8.30 -27.93
C ASP A 166 -44.08 9.70 -27.39
N ALA A 167 -44.23 10.65 -28.30
CA ALA A 167 -44.48 12.05 -27.98
C ALA A 167 -45.98 12.34 -28.01
N ILE A 168 -46.43 13.28 -27.18
CA ILE A 168 -47.78 13.80 -27.22
C ILE A 168 -47.85 14.82 -28.37
N ASP A 169 -48.56 14.52 -29.44
CA ASP A 169 -48.88 15.47 -30.47
C ASP A 169 -50.27 16.12 -30.19
N PRO A 170 -50.31 17.39 -29.75
CA PRO A 170 -51.56 18.07 -29.50
C PRO A 170 -52.46 18.24 -30.76
N ALA A 171 -51.90 18.08 -31.94
CA ALA A 171 -52.62 18.21 -33.20
C ALA A 171 -53.16 16.87 -33.72
N ASP A 172 -52.88 15.74 -33.04
CA ASP A 172 -53.42 14.44 -33.43
C ASP A 172 -54.96 14.39 -33.22
N PRO A 173 -55.74 14.26 -34.29
CA PRO A 173 -57.21 14.22 -34.17
C PRO A 173 -57.70 12.97 -33.43
N ASN A 174 -56.88 11.98 -33.23
CA ASN A 174 -57.21 10.73 -32.50
C ASN A 174 -56.84 10.77 -31.05
N LEU A 175 -56.30 11.88 -30.54
CA LEU A 175 -55.90 12.06 -29.18
C LEU A 175 -57.09 12.19 -28.24
N HIS A 176 -57.62 11.08 -27.74
CA HIS A 176 -58.77 11.06 -26.81
C HIS A 176 -58.38 11.30 -25.34
N ARG A 177 -57.05 11.22 -25.00
CA ARG A 177 -56.51 11.45 -23.65
C ARG A 177 -55.13 12.10 -23.78
N PRO A 178 -54.82 13.10 -22.94
CA PRO A 178 -53.46 13.64 -22.89
C PRO A 178 -52.52 12.55 -22.33
N GLY A 179 -51.59 12.10 -23.13
CA GLY A 179 -50.57 11.10 -22.77
C GLY A 179 -50.06 10.36 -23.98
N PRO A 180 -48.96 9.62 -23.85
CA PRO A 180 -48.43 8.76 -24.89
C PRO A 180 -49.50 7.80 -25.42
N ASP A 181 -49.64 7.68 -26.72
CA ASP A 181 -50.67 6.85 -27.37
C ASP A 181 -50.14 5.47 -27.84
N GLY A 182 -48.86 5.21 -27.64
CA GLY A 182 -48.18 3.96 -28.02
C GLY A 182 -47.61 3.99 -29.44
N ARG A 183 -47.73 5.12 -30.17
CA ARG A 183 -47.08 5.29 -31.48
C ARG A 183 -45.70 5.85 -31.29
N LEU A 184 -44.71 5.22 -31.93
CA LEU A 184 -43.33 5.67 -31.90
C LEU A 184 -43.10 6.70 -32.99
N GLU A 185 -42.94 7.98 -32.61
CA GLU A 185 -42.64 9.06 -33.54
C GLU A 185 -41.19 9.09 -33.95
N LEU A 186 -40.30 8.75 -33.00
CA LEU A 186 -38.88 8.79 -33.21
C LEU A 186 -38.19 7.61 -32.58
N THR A 187 -37.18 7.06 -33.27
CA THR A 187 -36.29 6.06 -32.73
C THR A 187 -34.86 6.51 -33.00
N PHE A 188 -34.06 6.61 -31.95
CA PHE A 188 -32.64 6.89 -32.04
C PHE A 188 -31.88 5.65 -31.61
N SER A 189 -30.93 5.20 -32.41
CA SER A 189 -30.01 4.13 -32.06
C SER A 189 -28.59 4.66 -32.15
N GLY A 190 -27.79 4.40 -31.11
CA GLY A 190 -26.37 4.69 -31.10
C GLY A 190 -25.59 3.49 -30.58
N ASP A 191 -24.61 3.05 -31.36
CA ASP A 191 -23.68 1.99 -30.96
C ASP A 191 -22.43 2.61 -30.38
N VAL A 192 -21.90 2.02 -29.32
CA VAL A 192 -20.60 2.36 -28.77
C VAL A 192 -19.57 1.49 -29.48
N THR A 193 -18.86 2.08 -30.42
CA THR A 193 -17.66 1.43 -31.00
C THR A 193 -16.50 1.63 -30.03
N GLN A 194 -15.93 0.51 -29.54
CA GLN A 194 -14.69 0.52 -28.75
C GLN A 194 -13.48 0.76 -29.63
#